data_8dbc681ea945bb6109a76cf156de222c
#
_entry.id   8dbc681ea945bb6109a76cf156de222c
#
_cell.length_a   1.000
_cell.length_b   1.000
_cell.length_c   1.000
_cell.angle_alpha   90.00
_cell.angle_beta   90.00
_cell.angle_gamma   90.00
#
_symmetry.space_group_name_H-M   'P 1'
#
loop_
_entity.id
_entity.type
_entity.pdbx_description
1 polymer ?
#
loop_
_entity_poly.entity_id
_entity_poly.type
_entity_poly.pdbx_seq_one_letter_code
_entity_poly.pdbx_strand_id
1 'polypeptide(L)'
;MLRIGICDDTAAARENLRLLCLKHFRLEEPEFFEFSTGDGAVRWLKGHPGALDLLFLDIEMPGRSGMEAAETIRAFDREVLLAFVTSYTDYVYDGYAVGAVGYLVKPVTEEKLSSLLDRAAV
;
A
#
# COMPACT_ATOMS: atom_id res chain seq x y z
N MET A 1 -9.60 10.62 10.44
CA MET A 1 -9.85 9.26 9.88
C MET A 1 -8.70 8.88 8.95
N LEU A 2 -8.15 7.70 9.13
CA LEU A 2 -7.07 7.21 8.28
C LEU A 2 -7.63 6.72 6.94
N ARG A 3 -7.00 7.12 5.85
CA ARG A 3 -7.42 6.76 4.48
C ARG A 3 -6.34 5.84 3.90
N ILE A 4 -6.74 4.60 3.62
CA ILE A 4 -5.83 3.55 3.19
C ILE A 4 -6.18 3.08 1.78
N GLY A 5 -5.20 3.14 0.87
CA GLY A 5 -5.32 2.55 -0.44
C GLY A 5 -4.72 1.16 -0.45
N ILE A 6 -5.33 0.25 -1.20
CA ILE A 6 -4.82 -1.11 -1.40
C ILE A 6 -4.80 -1.39 -2.89
N CYS A 7 -3.61 -1.60 -3.43
CA CYS A 7 -3.40 -1.86 -4.85
C CYS A 7 -2.83 -3.26 -5.06
N ASP A 8 -3.66 -4.16 -5.61
CA ASP A 8 -3.30 -5.55 -5.87
C ASP A 8 -4.26 -6.06 -6.95
N ASP A 9 -3.77 -6.79 -7.92
CA ASP A 9 -4.61 -7.30 -9.01
C ASP A 9 -5.54 -8.45 -8.58
N THR A 10 -5.34 -9.00 -7.40
CA THR A 10 -6.14 -10.09 -6.86
C THR A 10 -7.14 -9.57 -5.83
N ALA A 11 -8.44 -9.73 -6.10
CA ALA A 11 -9.48 -9.28 -5.20
C ALA A 11 -9.38 -9.94 -3.82
N ALA A 12 -9.03 -11.23 -3.78
CA ALA A 12 -8.86 -11.96 -2.52
C ALA A 12 -7.73 -11.37 -1.67
N ALA A 13 -6.64 -10.95 -2.29
CA ALA A 13 -5.53 -10.33 -1.57
C ALA A 13 -5.93 -8.98 -0.99
N ARG A 14 -6.67 -8.17 -1.77
CA ARG A 14 -7.18 -6.88 -1.28
C ARG A 14 -8.10 -7.06 -0.08
N GLU A 15 -9.03 -8.02 -0.16
CA GLU A 15 -9.97 -8.31 0.92
C GLU A 15 -9.25 -8.78 2.18
N ASN A 16 -8.29 -9.68 2.03
CA ASN A 16 -7.51 -10.19 3.17
C ASN A 16 -6.78 -9.05 3.90
N LEU A 17 -6.15 -8.18 3.15
CA LEU A 17 -5.41 -7.05 3.74
C LEU A 17 -6.37 -6.07 4.42
N ARG A 18 -7.51 -5.79 3.79
CA ARG A 18 -8.53 -4.93 4.37
C ARG A 18 -9.02 -5.47 5.71
N LEU A 19 -9.32 -6.77 5.77
CA LEU A 19 -9.79 -7.41 7.01
C LEU A 19 -8.73 -7.37 8.11
N LEU A 20 -7.46 -7.57 7.76
CA LEU A 20 -6.38 -7.48 8.74
C LEU A 20 -6.22 -6.05 9.28
N CYS A 21 -6.36 -5.05 8.41
CA CYS A 21 -6.34 -3.66 8.85
C CYS A 21 -7.49 -3.35 9.81
N LEU A 22 -8.68 -3.86 9.51
CA LEU A 22 -9.86 -3.66 10.37
C LEU A 22 -9.65 -4.26 11.77
N LYS A 23 -8.96 -5.37 11.86
CA LYS A 23 -8.61 -5.96 13.18
C LYS A 23 -7.69 -5.07 13.99
N HIS A 24 -6.79 -4.36 13.32
CA HIS A 24 -5.86 -3.45 13.99
C HIS A 24 -6.56 -2.19 14.49
N PHE A 25 -7.43 -1.60 13.67
CA PHE A 25 -8.12 -0.36 13.98
C PHE A 25 -9.52 -0.64 14.56
N ARG A 26 -9.57 -0.96 15.85
CA ARG A 26 -10.83 -1.38 16.51
C ARG A 26 -11.75 -0.22 16.88
N LEU A 27 -11.15 0.95 17.18
CA LEU A 27 -11.92 2.09 17.70
C LEU A 27 -12.36 3.04 16.60
N GLU A 28 -11.58 3.17 15.55
CA GLU A 28 -11.89 4.05 14.44
C GLU A 28 -11.56 3.33 13.13
N GLU A 29 -12.61 3.00 12.37
CA GLU A 29 -12.46 2.27 11.13
C GLU A 29 -11.85 3.16 10.05
N PRO A 30 -10.77 2.71 9.37
CA PRO A 30 -10.21 3.46 8.25
C PRO A 30 -11.16 3.47 7.07
N GLU A 31 -10.98 4.46 6.20
CA GLU A 31 -11.63 4.47 4.90
C GLU A 31 -10.70 3.77 3.90
N PHE A 32 -11.24 2.85 3.11
CA PHE A 32 -10.44 2.06 2.16
C PHE A 32 -10.75 2.42 0.72
N PHE A 33 -9.70 2.45 -0.09
CA PHE A 33 -9.77 2.68 -1.53
C PHE A 33 -8.99 1.56 -2.21
N GLU A 34 -9.66 0.81 -3.10
CA GLU A 34 -9.05 -0.35 -3.74
C GLU A 34 -8.75 -0.11 -5.20
N PHE A 35 -7.59 -0.58 -5.64
CA PHE A 35 -7.14 -0.47 -7.02
C PHE A 35 -6.66 -1.85 -7.49
N SER A 36 -7.04 -2.23 -8.70
CA SER A 36 -6.63 -3.50 -9.29
C SER A 36 -5.41 -3.39 -10.21
N THR A 37 -4.97 -2.17 -10.50
CA THR A 37 -3.79 -1.91 -11.35
C THR A 37 -2.97 -0.75 -10.81
N GLY A 38 -1.67 -0.78 -11.13
CA GLY A 38 -0.78 0.33 -10.78
C GLY A 38 -1.17 1.62 -11.48
N ASP A 39 -1.57 1.54 -12.74
CA ASP A 39 -2.03 2.71 -13.50
C ASP A 39 -3.28 3.34 -12.87
N GLY A 40 -4.20 2.50 -12.40
CA GLY A 40 -5.41 2.96 -11.73
C GLY A 40 -5.09 3.76 -10.47
N ALA A 41 -4.18 3.24 -9.65
CA ALA A 41 -3.76 3.90 -8.42
C ALA A 41 -3.07 5.24 -8.72
N VAL A 42 -2.15 5.26 -9.68
CA VAL A 42 -1.43 6.47 -10.07
C VAL A 42 -2.39 7.54 -10.56
N ARG A 43 -3.29 7.16 -11.45
CA ARG A 43 -4.25 8.08 -12.06
C ARG A 43 -5.20 8.67 -11.03
N TRP A 44 -5.68 7.82 -10.12
CA TRP A 44 -6.59 8.27 -9.07
C TRP A 44 -5.89 9.27 -8.12
N LEU A 45 -4.66 8.97 -7.69
CA LEU A 45 -3.92 9.86 -6.80
C LEU A 45 -3.59 11.20 -7.46
N LYS A 46 -3.29 11.21 -8.76
CA LYS A 46 -3.07 12.46 -9.49
C LYS A 46 -4.32 13.35 -9.48
N GLY A 47 -5.49 12.72 -9.60
CA GLY A 47 -6.78 13.44 -9.60
C GLY A 47 -7.27 13.80 -8.19
N HIS A 48 -6.67 13.23 -7.15
CA HIS A 48 -7.09 13.43 -5.75
C HIS A 48 -5.86 13.66 -4.87
N PRO A 49 -5.15 14.79 -5.05
CA PRO A 49 -3.92 15.06 -4.27
C PRO A 49 -4.18 15.03 -2.77
N GLY A 50 -3.32 14.34 -2.03
CA GLY A 50 -3.43 14.25 -0.59
C GLY A 50 -4.56 13.38 -0.06
N ALA A 51 -5.22 12.62 -0.94
CA ALA A 51 -6.39 11.83 -0.54
C ALA A 51 -6.06 10.59 0.29
N LEU A 52 -4.86 10.03 0.15
CA LEU A 52 -4.45 8.84 0.90
C LEU A 52 -3.39 9.15 1.93
N ASP A 53 -3.51 8.51 3.09
CA ASP A 53 -2.50 8.58 4.14
C ASP A 53 -1.49 7.45 3.98
N LEU A 54 -1.96 6.29 3.54
CA LEU A 54 -1.14 5.09 3.37
C LEU A 54 -1.61 4.33 2.13
N LEU A 55 -0.68 3.86 1.32
CA LEU A 55 -0.99 3.04 0.15
C LEU A 55 -0.17 1.75 0.20
N PHE A 56 -0.87 0.62 0.23
CA PHE A 56 -0.26 -0.70 0.07
C PHE A 56 -0.20 -1.05 -1.41
N LEU A 57 0.96 -1.51 -1.86
CA LEU A 57 1.22 -1.85 -3.26
C LEU A 57 1.79 -3.25 -3.38
N ASP A 58 1.16 -4.10 -4.20
CA ASP A 58 1.82 -5.32 -4.65
C ASP A 58 2.77 -4.94 -5.79
N ILE A 59 3.91 -5.60 -5.88
CA ILE A 59 4.92 -5.32 -6.90
C ILE A 59 4.55 -5.98 -8.22
N GLU A 60 4.23 -7.28 -8.19
CA GLU A 60 3.93 -8.02 -9.42
C GLU A 60 2.46 -7.87 -9.81
N MET A 61 2.22 -7.04 -10.78
CA MET A 61 0.89 -6.81 -11.36
C MET A 61 1.01 -6.67 -12.88
N PRO A 62 -0.02 -7.09 -13.65
CA PRO A 62 -0.03 -6.84 -15.09
C PRO A 62 0.06 -5.35 -15.40
N GLY A 63 0.79 -5.01 -16.44
CA GLY A 63 1.03 -3.61 -16.81
C GLY A 63 2.08 -2.97 -15.93
N ARG A 64 1.77 -1.82 -15.35
CA ARG A 64 2.71 -1.11 -14.48
C ARG A 64 2.89 -1.88 -13.17
N SER A 65 4.13 -2.19 -12.81
CA SER A 65 4.43 -2.86 -11.55
C SER A 65 4.20 -1.92 -10.36
N GLY A 66 4.08 -2.50 -9.16
CA GLY A 66 3.95 -1.68 -7.96
C GLY A 66 5.16 -0.80 -7.71
N MET A 67 6.36 -1.24 -8.07
CA MET A 67 7.56 -0.43 -7.93
C MET A 67 7.54 0.77 -8.88
N GLU A 68 7.16 0.55 -10.13
CA GLU A 68 7.01 1.65 -11.10
C GLU A 68 5.92 2.63 -10.66
N ALA A 69 4.82 2.11 -10.14
CA ALA A 69 3.74 2.96 -9.60
C ALA A 69 4.25 3.81 -8.44
N ALA A 70 5.01 3.21 -7.52
CA ALA A 70 5.58 3.92 -6.38
C ALA A 70 6.52 5.04 -6.81
N GLU A 71 7.39 4.78 -7.77
CA GLU A 71 8.30 5.78 -8.30
C GLU A 71 7.52 6.94 -8.93
N THR A 72 6.51 6.63 -9.71
CA THR A 72 5.66 7.65 -10.34
C THR A 72 4.92 8.47 -9.30
N ILE A 73 4.37 7.83 -8.28
CA ILE A 73 3.66 8.52 -7.20
C ILE A 73 4.60 9.47 -6.45
N ARG A 74 5.82 9.03 -6.14
CA ARG A 74 6.80 9.88 -5.45
C ARG A 74 7.19 11.12 -6.23
N ALA A 75 7.04 11.10 -7.55
CA ALA A 75 7.34 12.27 -8.36
C ALA A 75 6.34 13.42 -8.12
N PHE A 76 5.12 13.12 -7.67
CA PHE A 76 4.11 14.17 -7.43
C PHE A 76 3.54 14.17 -6.00
N ASP A 77 3.79 13.13 -5.19
CA ASP A 77 3.29 13.04 -3.81
C ASP A 77 4.37 12.44 -2.92
N ARG A 78 4.97 13.27 -2.08
CA ARG A 78 6.03 12.86 -1.15
C ARG A 78 5.50 12.54 0.24
N GLU A 79 4.23 12.84 0.49
CA GLU A 79 3.61 12.71 1.81
C GLU A 79 2.96 11.36 2.04
N VAL A 80 2.36 10.76 1.00
CA VAL A 80 1.68 9.48 1.17
C VAL A 80 2.68 8.41 1.62
N LEU A 81 2.30 7.66 2.63
CA LEU A 81 3.12 6.55 3.10
C LEU A 81 2.93 5.37 2.15
N LEU A 82 4.02 4.78 1.69
CA LEU A 82 3.98 3.64 0.78
C LEU A 82 4.47 2.40 1.51
N ALA A 83 3.76 1.29 1.36
CA ALA A 83 4.15 -0.01 1.90
C ALA A 83 3.93 -1.07 0.84
N PHE A 84 4.91 -1.95 0.66
CA PHE A 84 4.79 -3.04 -0.30
C PHE A 84 4.27 -4.29 0.36
N VAL A 85 3.35 -4.99 -0.32
CA VAL A 85 2.79 -6.26 0.13
C VAL A 85 2.85 -7.20 -1.06
N THR A 86 3.82 -8.11 -1.08
CA THR A 86 4.13 -8.88 -2.27
C THR A 86 4.71 -10.25 -1.91
N SER A 87 4.70 -11.19 -2.86
CA SER A 87 5.37 -12.48 -2.72
C SER A 87 6.86 -12.41 -3.06
N TYR A 88 7.34 -11.27 -3.56
CA TYR A 88 8.72 -11.12 -4.05
C TYR A 88 9.58 -10.33 -3.08
N THR A 89 10.77 -10.86 -2.77
CA THR A 89 11.71 -10.24 -1.83
C THR A 89 12.84 -9.46 -2.52
N ASP A 90 12.95 -9.60 -3.84
CA ASP A 90 14.06 -9.04 -4.61
C ASP A 90 14.09 -7.51 -4.68
N TYR A 91 12.97 -6.87 -4.30
CA TYR A 91 12.79 -5.43 -4.46
C TYR A 91 12.90 -4.64 -3.14
N VAL A 92 13.41 -5.25 -2.08
CA VAL A 92 13.47 -4.58 -0.77
C VAL A 92 14.30 -3.29 -0.83
N TYR A 93 15.45 -3.32 -1.51
CA TYR A 93 16.29 -2.13 -1.66
C TYR A 93 15.63 -1.04 -2.49
N ASP A 94 14.89 -1.43 -3.54
CA ASP A 94 14.13 -0.47 -4.36
C ASP A 94 13.02 0.19 -3.55
N GLY A 95 12.42 -0.55 -2.61
CA GLY A 95 11.44 0.00 -1.68
C GLY A 95 12.03 1.11 -0.81
N TYR A 96 13.25 0.95 -0.34
CA TYR A 96 13.94 2.00 0.41
C TYR A 96 14.16 3.24 -0.44
N ALA A 97 14.45 3.09 -1.72
CA ALA A 97 14.68 4.22 -2.62
C ALA A 97 13.45 5.11 -2.79
N VAL A 98 12.24 4.55 -2.68
CA VAL A 98 10.99 5.32 -2.74
C VAL A 98 10.48 5.72 -1.35
N GLY A 99 11.27 5.43 -0.30
CA GLY A 99 10.91 5.80 1.06
C GLY A 99 9.74 5.02 1.63
N ALA A 100 9.64 3.72 1.31
CA ALA A 100 8.59 2.87 1.84
C ALA A 100 8.73 2.72 3.36
N VAL A 101 7.59 2.76 4.07
CA VAL A 101 7.59 2.56 5.53
C VAL A 101 7.68 1.09 5.90
N GLY A 102 7.44 0.20 4.97
CA GLY A 102 7.54 -1.23 5.22
C GLY A 102 7.45 -2.07 3.96
N TYR A 103 7.82 -3.33 4.12
CA TYR A 103 7.82 -4.31 3.05
C TYR A 103 7.33 -5.63 3.65
N LEU A 104 6.13 -6.05 3.27
CA LEU A 104 5.51 -7.26 3.80
C LEU A 104 5.51 -8.33 2.73
N VAL A 105 6.00 -9.52 3.09
CA VAL A 105 6.04 -10.66 2.18
C VAL A 105 4.81 -11.53 2.45
N LYS A 106 4.07 -11.88 1.39
CA LYS A 106 2.89 -12.74 1.50
C LYS A 106 3.29 -14.17 1.90
N PRO A 107 2.50 -14.86 2.71
CA PRO A 107 1.24 -14.40 3.30
C PRO A 107 1.48 -13.41 4.44
N VAL A 108 0.66 -12.36 4.47
CA VAL A 108 0.77 -11.32 5.49
C VAL A 108 0.23 -11.83 6.81
N THR A 109 1.01 -11.69 7.87
CA THR A 109 0.56 -12.03 9.22
C THR A 109 0.01 -10.81 9.93
N GLU A 110 -0.89 -11.02 10.87
CA GLU A 110 -1.46 -9.95 11.67
C GLU A 110 -0.37 -9.19 12.44
N GLU A 111 0.61 -9.91 12.98
CA GLU A 111 1.72 -9.31 13.74
C GLU A 111 2.57 -8.38 12.90
N LYS A 112 2.94 -8.81 11.70
CA LYS A 112 3.77 -8.00 10.81
C LYS A 112 3.05 -6.77 10.32
N LEU A 113 1.76 -6.92 10.00
CA LEU A 113 0.95 -5.79 9.57
C LEU A 113 0.77 -4.80 10.71
N SER A 114 0.46 -5.26 11.92
CA SER A 114 0.31 -4.39 13.09
C SER A 114 1.60 -3.60 13.36
N SER A 115 2.74 -4.25 13.26
CA SER A 115 4.03 -3.60 13.45
C SER A 115 4.25 -2.47 12.43
N LEU A 116 3.91 -2.71 11.17
CA LEU A 116 4.02 -1.71 10.12
C LEU A 116 3.05 -0.54 10.38
N LEU A 117 1.80 -0.84 10.74
CA LEU A 117 0.80 0.19 11.02
C LEU A 117 1.18 1.04 12.22
N ASP A 118 1.78 0.46 13.24
CA ASP A 118 2.26 1.20 14.40
C ASP A 118 3.35 2.19 14.00
N ARG A 119 4.27 1.79 13.14
CA ARG A 119 5.31 2.68 12.64
C ARG A 119 4.73 3.79 11.77
N ALA A 120 3.73 3.48 10.97
CA ALA A 120 3.09 4.45 10.08
C ALA A 120 2.30 5.50 10.85
N ALA A 121 1.84 5.18 12.05
CA ALA A 121 1.03 6.08 12.88
C ALA A 121 1.84 7.15 13.61
N VAL A 122 3.17 7.01 13.64
CA VAL A 122 4.06 7.93 14.38
C VAL A 122 4.29 9.27 13.67
#